data_d6d3746e73ecaf51b60c2e976b9f607c
#
_entry.id   d6d3746e73ecaf51b60c2e976b9f607c
#
_cell.length_a   1.000
_cell.length_b   1.000
_cell.length_c   1.000
_cell.angle_alpha   90.00
_cell.angle_beta   90.00
_cell.angle_gamma   90.00
#
_symmetry.space_group_name_H-M   'P 1'
#
loop_
_entity.id
_entity.type
_entity.pdbx_description
1 polymer ?
#
loop_
_entity_poly.entity_id
_entity_poly.type
_entity_poly.pdbx_seq_one_letter_code
_entity_poly.pdbx_strand_id
1 'polypeptide(L)'
;MSNDPINLYDYEERAKLTLPHNDWDTIDAGAMDMFTTRRNRSAFEDLTLRPRFLRDIGERDISTTVLGEKISMPVMVSPAGSHMVAHPDGELATARGAGMSDTLMMLSTSSNYSMEEVSEAATGPLWFQLYHRGYDLTEMLVHQIGRASCRERV
;
A
#
# COMPACT_ATOMS: atom_id res chain seq x y z
N MET A 1 18.00 -8.48 -23.78
CA MET A 1 16.61 -8.09 -23.40
C MET A 1 16.67 -7.64 -21.95
N SER A 2 16.09 -6.48 -21.62
CA SER A 2 16.01 -6.03 -20.23
C SER A 2 15.24 -7.07 -19.42
N ASN A 3 15.77 -7.41 -18.25
CA ASN A 3 15.12 -8.35 -17.31
C ASN A 3 14.28 -7.58 -16.27
N ASP A 4 13.83 -6.36 -16.63
CA ASP A 4 13.04 -5.51 -15.74
C ASP A 4 11.61 -6.01 -15.65
N PRO A 5 10.99 -6.01 -14.45
CA PRO A 5 9.62 -6.43 -14.26
C PRO A 5 8.67 -5.51 -15.03
N ILE A 6 7.72 -6.10 -15.74
CA ILE A 6 6.69 -5.38 -16.49
C ILE A 6 5.28 -5.49 -15.85
N ASN A 7 5.13 -6.33 -14.86
CA ASN A 7 3.90 -6.54 -14.11
C ASN A 7 4.20 -7.01 -12.67
N LEU A 8 3.19 -7.08 -11.82
CA LEU A 8 3.35 -7.48 -10.42
C LEU A 8 3.77 -8.95 -10.23
N TYR A 9 3.46 -9.83 -11.17
CA TYR A 9 3.87 -11.24 -11.09
C TYR A 9 5.39 -11.38 -11.27
N ASP A 10 5.99 -10.54 -12.10
CA ASP A 10 7.45 -10.52 -12.27
C ASP A 10 8.16 -10.08 -10.97
N TYR A 11 7.56 -9.16 -10.22
CA TYR A 11 8.05 -8.78 -8.89
C TYR A 11 7.90 -9.91 -7.87
N GLU A 12 6.78 -10.63 -7.90
CA GLU A 12 6.53 -11.78 -7.05
C GLU A 12 7.59 -12.87 -7.25
N GLU A 13 7.87 -13.23 -8.51
CA GLU A 13 8.91 -14.22 -8.84
C GLU A 13 10.30 -13.77 -8.37
N ARG A 14 10.63 -12.48 -8.50
CA ARG A 14 11.89 -11.95 -7.98
C ARG A 14 11.95 -11.98 -6.46
N ALA A 15 10.89 -11.61 -5.78
CA ALA A 15 10.81 -11.63 -4.32
C ALA A 15 11.02 -13.06 -3.81
N LYS A 16 10.39 -14.05 -4.43
CA LYS A 16 10.55 -15.47 -4.09
C LYS A 16 11.98 -15.98 -4.20
N LEU A 17 12.74 -15.45 -5.16
CA LEU A 17 14.14 -15.82 -5.36
C LEU A 17 15.11 -15.05 -4.44
N THR A 18 14.68 -13.92 -3.89
CA THR A 18 15.54 -12.98 -3.15
C THR A 18 15.33 -13.08 -1.65
N LEU A 19 14.09 -13.27 -1.21
CA LEU A 19 13.75 -13.33 0.21
C LEU A 19 14.17 -14.66 0.85
N PRO A 20 14.54 -14.66 2.14
CA PRO A 20 14.64 -15.88 2.91
C PRO A 20 13.32 -16.66 2.88
N HIS A 21 13.41 -17.98 2.90
CA HIS A 21 12.24 -18.86 2.73
C HIS A 21 11.12 -18.56 3.74
N ASN A 22 11.47 -18.37 5.02
CA ASN A 22 10.50 -18.06 6.07
C ASN A 22 9.79 -16.71 5.85
N ASP A 23 10.52 -15.72 5.34
CA ASP A 23 9.97 -14.40 5.07
C ASP A 23 9.03 -14.43 3.85
N TRP A 24 9.45 -15.17 2.82
CA TRP A 24 8.58 -15.46 1.68
C TRP A 24 7.29 -16.16 2.11
N ASP A 25 7.37 -17.23 2.87
CA ASP A 25 6.21 -17.98 3.34
C ASP A 25 5.27 -17.10 4.19
N THR A 26 5.81 -16.17 4.97
CA THR A 26 5.00 -15.23 5.76
C THR A 26 4.17 -14.30 4.88
N ILE A 27 4.70 -13.91 3.72
CA ILE A 27 4.03 -13.00 2.78
C ILE A 27 3.05 -13.76 1.88
N ASP A 28 3.46 -14.92 1.35
CA ASP A 28 2.70 -15.68 0.35
C ASP A 28 1.60 -16.56 0.96
N ALA A 29 1.77 -16.99 2.22
CA ALA A 29 0.85 -17.90 2.87
C ALA A 29 -0.54 -17.27 3.11
N GLY A 30 -1.56 -18.05 2.82
CA GLY A 30 -2.95 -17.76 3.20
C GLY A 30 -3.42 -18.67 4.33
N ALA A 31 -4.58 -18.36 4.90
CA ALA A 31 -5.20 -19.17 5.94
C ALA A 31 -5.69 -20.52 5.39
N MET A 32 -5.52 -21.58 6.19
CA MET A 32 -6.01 -22.94 5.92
C MET A 32 -5.68 -23.41 4.48
N ASP A 33 -6.71 -23.75 3.70
CA ASP A 33 -6.56 -24.26 2.31
C ASP A 33 -6.27 -23.17 1.27
N MET A 34 -5.94 -21.94 1.71
CA MET A 34 -5.62 -20.80 0.83
C MET A 34 -6.74 -20.46 -0.18
N PHE A 35 -7.98 -20.79 0.12
CA PHE A 35 -9.10 -20.54 -0.78
C PHE A 35 -9.25 -19.05 -1.11
N THR A 36 -9.25 -18.21 -0.07
CA THR A 36 -9.39 -16.75 -0.24
C THR A 36 -8.20 -16.16 -1.00
N THR A 37 -6.98 -16.63 -0.72
CA THR A 37 -5.77 -16.18 -1.42
C THR A 37 -5.88 -16.44 -2.92
N ARG A 38 -6.29 -17.64 -3.32
CA ARG A 38 -6.55 -17.95 -4.74
C ARG A 38 -7.69 -17.12 -5.31
N ARG A 39 -8.78 -16.95 -4.57
CA ARG A 39 -9.95 -16.19 -5.01
C ARG A 39 -9.66 -14.70 -5.17
N ASN A 40 -8.77 -14.14 -4.36
CA ASN A 40 -8.33 -12.75 -4.50
C ASN A 40 -7.76 -12.43 -5.89
N ARG A 41 -7.16 -13.42 -6.55
CA ARG A 41 -6.71 -13.28 -7.95
C ARG A 41 -7.82 -13.60 -8.94
N SER A 42 -8.40 -14.78 -8.86
CA SER A 42 -9.37 -15.26 -9.87
C SER A 42 -10.64 -14.40 -9.94
N ALA A 43 -10.99 -13.67 -8.88
CA ALA A 43 -12.13 -12.76 -8.90
C ALA A 43 -11.98 -11.62 -9.92
N PHE A 44 -10.76 -11.18 -10.23
CA PHE A 44 -10.54 -10.18 -11.28
C PHE A 44 -10.80 -10.73 -12.69
N GLU A 45 -10.65 -12.03 -12.90
CA GLU A 45 -10.90 -12.69 -14.19
C GLU A 45 -12.41 -12.73 -14.51
N ASP A 46 -13.28 -12.64 -13.49
CA ASP A 46 -14.73 -12.56 -13.67
C ASP A 46 -15.17 -11.19 -14.22
N LEU A 47 -14.29 -10.18 -14.18
CA LEU A 47 -14.58 -8.82 -14.62
C LEU A 47 -14.02 -8.59 -16.02
N THR A 48 -14.91 -8.38 -16.98
CA THR A 48 -14.53 -8.10 -18.36
C THR A 48 -14.66 -6.62 -18.69
N LEU A 49 -13.66 -6.07 -19.38
CA LEU A 49 -13.69 -4.71 -19.88
C LEU A 49 -14.31 -4.69 -21.27
N ARG A 50 -15.32 -3.82 -21.48
CA ARG A 50 -15.90 -3.56 -22.80
C ARG A 50 -15.21 -2.37 -23.45
N PRO A 51 -14.25 -2.57 -24.37
CA PRO A 51 -13.54 -1.47 -25.01
C PRO A 51 -14.49 -0.65 -25.89
N ARG A 52 -14.23 0.66 -25.97
CA ARG A 52 -14.94 1.55 -26.89
C ARG A 52 -13.95 2.03 -27.94
N PHE A 53 -14.31 1.85 -29.19
CA PHE A 53 -13.52 2.28 -30.34
C PHE A 53 -13.89 3.70 -30.78
N LEU A 54 -12.98 4.34 -31.52
CA LEU A 54 -13.16 5.67 -32.13
C LEU A 54 -13.52 6.77 -31.10
N ARG A 55 -12.97 6.67 -29.89
CA ARG A 55 -13.01 7.71 -28.87
C ARG A 55 -11.67 8.42 -28.82
N ASP A 56 -11.73 9.75 -28.74
CA ASP A 56 -10.53 10.53 -28.44
C ASP A 56 -10.01 10.17 -27.04
N ILE A 57 -8.71 9.82 -26.98
CA ILE A 57 -7.99 9.45 -25.77
C ILE A 57 -6.72 10.31 -25.57
N GLY A 58 -6.64 11.43 -26.28
CA GLY A 58 -5.48 12.35 -26.22
C GLY A 58 -5.23 12.87 -24.80
N GLU A 59 -6.30 13.26 -24.11
CA GLU A 59 -6.25 13.64 -22.70
C GLU A 59 -6.91 12.57 -21.83
N ARG A 60 -6.14 12.06 -20.87
CA ARG A 60 -6.61 11.04 -19.92
C ARG A 60 -6.36 11.53 -18.51
N ASP A 61 -7.44 11.69 -17.76
CA ASP A 61 -7.41 11.98 -16.32
C ASP A 61 -8.06 10.83 -15.57
N ILE A 62 -7.29 10.16 -14.71
CA ILE A 62 -7.76 9.10 -13.81
C ILE A 62 -7.68 9.54 -12.36
N SER A 63 -7.40 10.81 -12.11
CA SER A 63 -7.37 11.37 -10.76
C SER A 63 -8.74 11.29 -10.09
N THR A 64 -8.75 11.20 -8.78
CA THR A 64 -9.98 11.17 -7.98
C THR A 64 -9.73 11.81 -6.61
N THR A 65 -10.81 11.97 -5.85
CA THR A 65 -10.75 12.48 -4.48
C THR A 65 -11.38 11.46 -3.54
N VAL A 66 -10.66 11.08 -2.49
CA VAL A 66 -11.11 10.13 -1.47
C VAL A 66 -11.06 10.81 -0.11
N LEU A 67 -12.21 10.98 0.55
CA LEU A 67 -12.36 11.67 1.83
C LEU A 67 -11.65 13.03 1.92
N GLY A 68 -11.65 13.77 0.80
CA GLY A 68 -11.04 15.10 0.72
C GLY A 68 -9.61 15.11 0.19
N GLU A 69 -8.93 13.98 0.16
CA GLU A 69 -7.57 13.86 -0.39
C GLU A 69 -7.62 13.59 -1.91
N LYS A 70 -6.92 14.43 -2.67
CA LYS A 70 -6.78 14.25 -4.12
C LYS A 70 -5.63 13.29 -4.41
N ILE A 71 -5.88 12.29 -5.24
CA ILE A 71 -4.90 11.30 -5.69
C ILE A 71 -4.88 11.22 -7.21
N SER A 72 -3.72 10.89 -7.78
CA SER A 72 -3.49 10.86 -9.23
C SER A 72 -4.24 9.73 -9.95
N MET A 73 -4.59 8.67 -9.23
CA MET A 73 -5.26 7.48 -9.76
C MET A 73 -6.09 6.79 -8.67
N PRO A 74 -7.14 6.01 -9.00
CA PRO A 74 -7.99 5.33 -8.02
C PRO A 74 -7.34 4.06 -7.44
N VAL A 75 -6.04 4.14 -7.10
CA VAL A 75 -5.27 3.06 -6.49
C VAL A 75 -4.51 3.64 -5.30
N MET A 76 -4.61 3.00 -4.15
CA MET A 76 -3.98 3.40 -2.90
C MET A 76 -3.19 2.22 -2.31
N VAL A 77 -2.18 2.53 -1.51
CA VAL A 77 -1.43 1.49 -0.79
C VAL A 77 -2.21 1.06 0.45
N SER A 78 -2.65 -0.19 0.46
CA SER A 78 -3.38 -0.80 1.57
C SER A 78 -2.50 -0.94 2.82
N PRO A 79 -3.09 -0.91 4.04
CA PRO A 79 -2.30 -1.11 5.26
C PRO A 79 -1.79 -2.55 5.32
N ALA A 80 -0.49 -2.70 5.25
CA ALA A 80 0.23 -3.94 5.53
C ALA A 80 1.23 -3.67 6.66
N GLY A 81 1.44 -4.64 7.53
CA GLY A 81 2.42 -4.54 8.60
C GLY A 81 3.75 -5.17 8.21
N SER A 82 4.78 -4.86 8.99
CA SER A 82 6.07 -5.56 8.94
C SER A 82 6.78 -5.52 7.59
N HIS A 83 6.79 -4.37 6.91
CA HIS A 83 7.46 -4.24 5.61
C HIS A 83 8.97 -4.53 5.66
N MET A 84 9.60 -4.44 6.84
CA MET A 84 11.01 -4.80 7.02
C MET A 84 11.29 -6.28 6.77
N VAL A 85 10.28 -7.13 6.77
CA VAL A 85 10.40 -8.53 6.30
C VAL A 85 10.85 -8.59 4.83
N ALA A 86 10.39 -7.64 4.02
CA ALA A 86 10.72 -7.60 2.60
C ALA A 86 11.93 -6.70 2.28
N HIS A 87 12.10 -5.58 3.01
CA HIS A 87 13.18 -4.62 2.74
C HIS A 87 13.52 -3.82 4.00
N PRO A 88 14.81 -3.54 4.29
CA PRO A 88 15.23 -2.83 5.49
C PRO A 88 14.62 -1.43 5.65
N ASP A 89 14.33 -0.70 4.56
CA ASP A 89 13.66 0.59 4.61
C ASP A 89 12.15 0.48 4.89
N GLY A 90 11.57 -0.71 4.83
CA GLY A 90 10.20 -1.00 5.23
C GLY A 90 9.17 0.04 4.76
N GLU A 91 8.37 0.53 5.70
CA GLU A 91 7.30 1.50 5.45
C GLU A 91 7.80 2.87 4.97
N LEU A 92 9.06 3.23 5.28
CA LEU A 92 9.65 4.49 4.79
C LEU A 92 9.79 4.48 3.26
N ALA A 93 10.24 3.36 2.69
CA ALA A 93 10.35 3.20 1.24
C ALA A 93 8.98 3.20 0.58
N THR A 94 7.99 2.55 1.21
CA THR A 94 6.62 2.50 0.70
C THR A 94 5.97 3.88 0.71
N ALA A 95 6.16 4.67 1.78
CA ALA A 95 5.64 6.04 1.87
C ALA A 95 6.23 6.96 0.80
N ARG A 96 7.56 6.88 0.59
CA ARG A 96 8.22 7.61 -0.51
C ARG A 96 7.65 7.20 -1.87
N GLY A 97 7.50 5.90 -2.14
CA GLY A 97 6.97 5.38 -3.40
C GLY A 97 5.53 5.80 -3.68
N ALA A 98 4.67 5.79 -2.66
CA ALA A 98 3.30 6.27 -2.75
C ALA A 98 3.26 7.77 -3.09
N GLY A 99 4.07 8.59 -2.39
CA GLY A 99 4.18 10.02 -2.64
C GLY A 99 4.73 10.35 -4.03
N MET A 100 5.73 9.60 -4.51
CA MET A 100 6.25 9.76 -5.89
C MET A 100 5.22 9.43 -6.97
N SER A 101 4.20 8.66 -6.63
CA SER A 101 3.07 8.30 -7.51
C SER A 101 1.85 9.19 -7.30
N ASP A 102 1.97 10.24 -6.48
CA ASP A 102 0.87 11.13 -6.07
C ASP A 102 -0.38 10.36 -5.61
N THR A 103 -0.15 9.28 -4.84
CA THR A 103 -1.22 8.48 -4.25
C THR A 103 -1.09 8.38 -2.75
N LEU A 104 -2.13 7.85 -2.11
CA LEU A 104 -2.26 7.73 -0.66
C LEU A 104 -1.72 6.39 -0.17
N MET A 105 -0.98 6.42 0.95
CA MET A 105 -0.61 5.24 1.70
C MET A 105 -1.40 5.17 3.02
N MET A 106 -1.88 3.99 3.37
CA MET A 106 -2.42 3.68 4.70
C MET A 106 -1.35 2.97 5.53
N LEU A 107 -0.90 3.61 6.61
CA LEU A 107 0.05 3.02 7.54
C LEU A 107 -0.68 2.05 8.48
N SER A 108 -0.13 0.86 8.65
CA SER A 108 -0.67 -0.15 9.57
C SER A 108 -0.31 0.13 11.02
N THR A 109 -1.20 -0.23 11.97
CA THR A 109 -0.86 -0.33 13.41
C THR A 109 0.33 -1.27 13.67
N SER A 110 0.60 -2.23 12.78
CA SER A 110 1.69 -3.18 12.88
C SER A 110 2.92 -2.78 12.07
N SER A 111 3.10 -1.49 11.83
CA SER A 111 4.28 -0.93 11.19
C SER A 111 5.56 -1.19 12.01
N ASN A 112 6.68 -1.37 11.33
CA ASN A 112 8.01 -1.45 11.96
C ASN A 112 8.53 -0.07 12.40
N TYR A 113 8.14 0.98 11.68
CA TYR A 113 8.49 2.37 11.97
C TYR A 113 7.34 3.10 12.67
N SER A 114 7.66 4.09 13.48
CA SER A 114 6.67 4.97 14.11
C SER A 114 5.91 5.82 13.08
N MET A 115 4.74 6.33 13.47
CA MET A 115 3.96 7.25 12.62
C MET A 115 4.77 8.50 12.25
N GLU A 116 5.56 9.00 13.20
CA GLU A 116 6.39 10.18 13.03
C GLU A 116 7.48 9.95 11.98
N GLU A 117 8.21 8.83 12.06
CA GLU A 117 9.27 8.48 11.11
C GLU A 117 8.69 8.31 9.70
N VAL A 118 7.54 7.64 9.58
CA VAL A 118 6.89 7.45 8.28
C VAL A 118 6.34 8.77 7.74
N SER A 119 5.76 9.62 8.59
CA SER A 119 5.27 10.95 8.20
C SER A 119 6.41 11.87 7.74
N GLU A 120 7.58 11.77 8.37
CA GLU A 120 8.77 12.54 7.96
C GLU A 120 9.33 12.09 6.60
N ALA A 121 9.23 10.79 6.31
CA ALA A 121 9.69 10.21 5.05
C ALA A 121 8.68 10.37 3.90
N ALA A 122 7.39 10.55 4.21
CA ALA A 122 6.32 10.66 3.23
C ALA A 122 6.37 11.99 2.48
N THR A 123 6.07 11.93 1.19
CA THR A 123 5.90 13.11 0.32
C THR A 123 4.45 13.26 -0.18
N GLY A 124 3.56 12.35 0.20
CA GLY A 124 2.15 12.33 -0.13
C GLY A 124 1.27 12.09 1.10
N PRO A 125 -0.07 12.04 0.93
CA PRO A 125 -0.99 11.89 2.04
C PRO A 125 -0.87 10.51 2.70
N LEU A 126 -0.99 10.52 4.03
CA LEU A 126 -0.97 9.32 4.87
C LEU A 126 -2.27 9.18 5.63
N TRP A 127 -2.82 7.97 5.64
CA TRP A 127 -3.86 7.55 6.58
C TRP A 127 -3.29 6.51 7.53
N PHE A 128 -3.93 6.34 8.67
CA PHE A 128 -3.54 5.34 9.67
C PHE A 128 -4.65 4.32 9.87
N GLN A 129 -4.30 3.04 9.78
CA GLN A 129 -5.21 1.94 10.10
C GLN A 129 -5.03 1.59 11.58
N LEU A 130 -6.10 1.77 12.34
CA LEU A 130 -6.13 1.55 13.77
C LEU A 130 -6.76 0.19 14.12
N TYR A 131 -6.01 -0.66 14.85
CA TYR A 131 -6.59 -1.75 15.60
C TYR A 131 -6.99 -1.29 17.00
N HIS A 132 -8.24 -1.49 17.38
CA HIS A 132 -8.66 -1.26 18.75
C HIS A 132 -8.06 -2.33 19.68
N ARG A 133 -7.12 -1.92 20.52
CA ARG A 133 -6.43 -2.78 21.50
C ARG A 133 -6.63 -2.32 22.95
N GLY A 134 -7.86 -1.93 23.30
CA GLY A 134 -8.20 -1.32 24.58
C GLY A 134 -8.21 0.20 24.52
N TYR A 135 -8.88 0.83 25.50
CA TYR A 135 -9.13 2.29 25.48
C TYR A 135 -7.83 3.09 25.56
N ASP A 136 -6.95 2.79 26.51
CA ASP A 136 -5.74 3.57 26.77
C ASP A 136 -4.81 3.62 25.56
N LEU A 137 -4.55 2.47 24.93
CA LEU A 137 -3.70 2.40 23.74
C LEU A 137 -4.36 3.06 22.53
N THR A 138 -5.67 2.89 22.37
CA THR A 138 -6.42 3.51 21.28
C THR A 138 -6.41 5.03 21.41
N GLU A 139 -6.65 5.56 22.60
CA GLU A 139 -6.60 7.00 22.88
C GLU A 139 -5.22 7.58 22.60
N MET A 140 -4.17 6.90 23.06
CA MET A 140 -2.79 7.30 22.79
C MET A 140 -2.50 7.38 21.28
N LEU A 141 -2.89 6.35 20.50
CA LEU A 141 -2.69 6.32 19.06
C LEU A 141 -3.48 7.41 18.34
N VAL A 142 -4.73 7.68 18.75
CA VAL A 142 -5.55 8.75 18.17
C VAL A 142 -4.90 10.13 18.40
N HIS A 143 -4.37 10.36 19.59
CA HIS A 143 -3.62 11.60 19.87
C HIS A 143 -2.32 11.71 19.06
N GLN A 144 -1.66 10.59 18.81
CA GLN A 144 -0.43 10.54 18.01
C GLN A 144 -0.71 10.81 16.52
N ILE A 145 -1.79 10.27 15.96
CA ILE A 145 -2.27 10.59 14.60
C ILE A 145 -2.45 12.10 14.43
N GLY A 146 -3.12 12.77 15.39
CA GLY A 146 -3.33 14.20 15.35
C GLY A 146 -2.03 15.02 15.34
N ARG A 147 -0.96 14.54 15.97
CA ARG A 147 0.36 15.19 15.98
C ARG A 147 1.12 14.97 14.69
N ALA A 148 1.10 13.74 14.15
CA ALA A 148 1.76 13.41 12.89
C ALA A 148 1.14 14.18 11.72
N SER A 149 -0.20 14.30 11.66
CA SER A 149 -0.91 15.05 10.62
C SER A 149 -0.78 16.57 10.73
N CYS A 150 -0.44 17.12 11.91
CA CYS A 150 -0.22 18.56 12.06
C CYS A 150 1.04 19.08 11.35
N ARG A 151 1.94 18.23 10.90
CA ARG A 151 3.12 18.63 10.11
C ARG A 151 2.81 18.88 8.63
N GLU A 152 1.68 18.43 8.12
CA GLU A 152 1.24 18.65 6.73
C GLU A 152 0.48 19.96 6.50
N ARG A 153 0.27 20.78 7.54
CA ARG A 153 -0.51 22.03 7.44
C ARG A 153 0.32 23.29 7.68
N VAL A 154 1.58 23.28 7.30
CA VAL A 154 2.39 24.52 7.31
C VAL A 154 2.91 24.81 5.92
#